data_5e3216d05b7b2ddf541322a810908c06
#
_entry.id   5e3216d05b7b2ddf541322a810908c06
#
_cell.length_a   1.000
_cell.length_b   1.000
_cell.length_c   1.000
_cell.angle_alpha   90.00
_cell.angle_beta   90.00
_cell.angle_gamma   90.00
#
_symmetry.space_group_name_H-M   'P 1'
#
loop_
_entity.id
_entity.type
_entity.pdbx_description
1 polymer ?
#
loop_
_entity_poly.entity_id
_entity_poly.type
_entity_poly.pdbx_seq_one_letter_code
_entity_poly.pdbx_strand_id
1 'polypeptide(L)'
;MRYITICFGLFLISCGSPAKKEKNPIGNEPSKKENIPIEPVIPDGAITADFNGKHTPFYSYVQKVDSNKAITTIAFENNRYPIIKIPKSYGAILDSIKMKGIDRDLLLATVTLKDTSFNKYFLYKLQNDNWKSVVNGFAIHKKNQPDTLRPITIDPKDSTKVIRYYSVFDLDTTSETGYTWKLLKESIPIENK
;
A
#
# COMPACT_ATOMS: atom_id res chain seq x y z
N MET A 1 -35.23 -36.08 -52.59
CA MET A 1 -34.38 -36.18 -53.80
C MET A 1 -32.92 -36.03 -53.33
N ARG A 2 -32.25 -37.21 -53.32
CA ARG A 2 -31.21 -37.62 -54.30
C ARG A 2 -29.93 -36.77 -54.09
N TYR A 3 -28.71 -37.29 -53.91
CA TYR A 3 -27.98 -38.61 -53.95
C TYR A 3 -26.72 -38.39 -53.14
N ILE A 4 -26.30 -39.25 -52.24
CA ILE A 4 -25.35 -40.40 -52.28
C ILE A 4 -24.22 -40.20 -53.30
N THR A 5 -23.01 -40.09 -52.88
CA THR A 5 -21.88 -40.79 -53.51
C THR A 5 -20.77 -41.07 -52.47
N ILE A 6 -20.60 -42.35 -52.24
CA ILE A 6 -19.50 -43.02 -51.54
C ILE A 6 -18.38 -43.14 -52.55
N CYS A 7 -17.13 -42.84 -52.14
CA CYS A 7 -15.95 -43.36 -52.82
C CYS A 7 -15.00 -43.99 -51.82
N PHE A 8 -14.86 -45.23 -52.01
CA PHE A 8 -14.01 -46.27 -51.41
C PHE A 8 -12.70 -46.30 -52.23
N GLY A 9 -11.58 -46.57 -51.62
CA GLY A 9 -10.31 -46.84 -52.33
C GLY A 9 -9.14 -46.74 -51.37
N LEU A 10 -8.81 -47.77 -50.72
CA LEU A 10 -7.85 -48.89 -50.97
C LEU A 10 -6.37 -48.49 -50.80
N PHE A 11 -5.82 -49.01 -49.68
CA PHE A 11 -4.54 -49.70 -49.48
C PHE A 11 -3.34 -49.40 -50.39
N LEU A 12 -2.22 -49.03 -49.77
CA LEU A 12 -0.95 -49.71 -50.05
C LEU A 12 -0.07 -49.77 -48.79
N ILE A 13 0.21 -50.97 -48.39
CA ILE A 13 1.24 -51.38 -47.43
C ILE A 13 2.55 -51.31 -48.15
N SER A 14 3.55 -50.62 -47.57
CA SER A 14 4.93 -50.81 -47.98
C SER A 14 5.80 -51.09 -46.77
N CYS A 15 6.25 -52.33 -46.70
CA CYS A 15 7.26 -52.86 -45.80
C CYS A 15 8.68 -52.44 -46.21
N GLY A 16 9.48 -52.07 -45.22
CA GLY A 16 10.82 -52.59 -45.07
C GLY A 16 11.99 -51.84 -45.66
N SER A 17 12.88 -51.41 -44.79
CA SER A 17 14.30 -51.83 -44.84
C SER A 17 15.12 -51.12 -43.74
N PRO A 18 16.30 -51.65 -43.36
CA PRO A 18 16.79 -51.56 -41.99
C PRO A 18 17.78 -50.41 -41.77
N ALA A 19 17.92 -50.11 -40.50
CA ALA A 19 18.77 -49.14 -39.88
C ALA A 19 20.20 -48.99 -40.45
N LYS A 20 20.55 -47.74 -40.77
CA LYS A 20 21.93 -47.25 -40.66
C LYS A 20 22.02 -46.34 -39.43
N LYS A 21 22.83 -46.76 -38.47
CA LYS A 21 23.27 -45.96 -37.36
C LYS A 21 24.14 -44.80 -37.90
N GLU A 22 23.59 -43.64 -38.06
CA GLU A 22 24.38 -42.41 -38.14
C GLU A 22 24.55 -41.83 -36.72
N LYS A 23 25.82 -41.71 -36.35
CA LYS A 23 26.23 -40.94 -35.15
C LYS A 23 25.88 -39.49 -35.37
N ASN A 24 24.87 -39.01 -34.69
CA ASN A 24 24.62 -37.58 -34.60
C ASN A 24 25.76 -36.94 -33.76
N PRO A 25 26.42 -35.90 -34.26
CA PRO A 25 27.27 -35.08 -33.44
C PRO A 25 26.40 -34.32 -32.44
N ILE A 26 26.80 -34.36 -31.17
CA ILE A 26 26.23 -33.59 -30.09
C ILE A 26 26.41 -32.12 -30.46
N GLY A 27 25.43 -31.52 -31.11
CA GLY A 27 25.30 -30.10 -31.25
C GLY A 27 24.80 -29.55 -29.91
N ASN A 28 25.67 -28.82 -29.22
CA ASN A 28 25.27 -27.97 -28.13
C ASN A 28 24.36 -26.84 -28.69
N GLU A 29 23.06 -27.07 -28.76
CA GLU A 29 22.18 -25.95 -28.92
C GLU A 29 22.25 -25.10 -27.63
N PRO A 30 22.55 -23.79 -27.76
CA PRO A 30 22.49 -22.92 -26.60
C PRO A 30 21.05 -22.93 -26.10
N SER A 31 20.83 -23.48 -24.90
CA SER A 31 19.57 -23.41 -24.25
C SER A 31 19.12 -21.96 -24.19
N LYS A 32 18.10 -21.61 -24.94
CA LYS A 32 17.39 -20.34 -24.82
C LYS A 32 16.95 -20.24 -23.37
N LYS A 33 17.67 -19.45 -22.58
CA LYS A 33 17.21 -19.06 -21.24
C LYS A 33 15.90 -18.32 -21.46
N GLU A 34 14.79 -18.97 -21.19
CA GLU A 34 13.51 -18.30 -21.05
C GLU A 34 13.68 -17.26 -19.95
N ASN A 35 13.67 -15.99 -20.33
CA ASN A 35 13.56 -14.89 -19.39
C ASN A 35 12.15 -14.93 -18.81
N ILE A 36 11.95 -15.72 -17.75
CA ILE A 36 10.76 -15.67 -16.94
C ILE A 36 10.74 -14.25 -16.33
N PRO A 37 9.74 -13.42 -16.61
CA PRO A 37 9.62 -12.13 -15.97
C PRO A 37 9.56 -12.36 -14.47
N ILE A 38 10.57 -11.92 -13.73
CA ILE A 38 10.52 -11.94 -12.26
C ILE A 38 9.50 -10.88 -11.88
N GLU A 39 8.31 -11.29 -11.48
CA GLU A 39 7.34 -10.37 -10.90
C GLU A 39 7.97 -9.67 -9.69
N PRO A 40 7.87 -8.33 -9.60
CA PRO A 40 8.46 -7.62 -8.48
C PRO A 40 7.78 -8.08 -7.18
N VAL A 41 8.59 -8.57 -6.25
CA VAL A 41 8.11 -8.98 -4.92
C VAL A 41 7.66 -7.73 -4.17
N ILE A 42 6.37 -7.63 -3.92
CA ILE A 42 5.79 -6.54 -3.12
C ILE A 42 6.11 -6.84 -1.63
N PRO A 43 6.71 -5.90 -0.89
CA PRO A 43 7.03 -6.08 0.52
C PRO A 43 5.78 -6.33 1.38
N ASP A 44 5.92 -7.11 2.45
CA ASP A 44 4.84 -7.35 3.40
C ASP A 44 4.33 -6.05 4.02
N GLY A 45 3.02 -5.94 4.17
CA GLY A 45 2.37 -4.74 4.70
C GLY A 45 2.43 -3.52 3.77
N ALA A 46 2.84 -3.72 2.52
CA ALA A 46 2.76 -2.66 1.52
C ALA A 46 1.32 -2.37 1.13
N ILE A 47 1.04 -1.11 0.86
CA ILE A 47 -0.25 -0.67 0.32
C ILE A 47 -0.05 -0.04 -1.04
N THR A 48 -0.96 -0.31 -1.97
CA THR A 48 -0.93 0.25 -3.33
C THR A 48 -2.08 1.23 -3.49
N ALA A 49 -1.78 2.47 -3.95
CA ALA A 49 -2.78 3.50 -4.19
C ALA A 49 -2.30 4.54 -5.22
N ASP A 50 -3.22 5.35 -5.72
CA ASP A 50 -2.94 6.42 -6.67
C ASP A 50 -2.52 7.71 -5.97
N PHE A 51 -1.35 7.66 -5.31
CA PHE A 51 -0.84 8.79 -4.54
C PHE A 51 -0.43 9.99 -5.40
N ASN A 52 -0.21 9.80 -6.70
CA ASN A 52 0.21 10.87 -7.61
C ASN A 52 -0.94 11.51 -8.40
N GLY A 53 -2.15 10.93 -8.34
CA GLY A 53 -3.32 11.40 -9.07
C GLY A 53 -3.25 11.22 -10.59
N LYS A 54 -2.37 10.32 -11.07
CA LYS A 54 -2.14 10.07 -12.51
C LYS A 54 -2.76 8.75 -12.98
N HIS A 55 -3.58 8.12 -12.15
CA HIS A 55 -4.15 6.78 -12.39
C HIS A 55 -3.07 5.69 -12.63
N THR A 56 -1.91 5.89 -12.05
CA THR A 56 -0.78 4.94 -12.05
C THR A 56 -0.41 4.61 -10.61
N PRO A 57 -1.15 3.68 -9.97
CA PRO A 57 -0.91 3.29 -8.59
C PRO A 57 0.52 2.77 -8.40
N PHE A 58 1.08 3.00 -7.23
CA PHE A 58 2.35 2.45 -6.79
C PHE A 58 2.28 2.11 -5.30
N TYR A 59 3.15 1.20 -4.85
CA TYR A 59 3.11 0.79 -3.45
C TYR A 59 4.03 1.62 -2.55
N SER A 60 3.59 1.75 -1.30
CA SER A 60 4.36 2.27 -0.17
C SER A 60 4.48 1.19 0.90
N TYR A 61 5.59 1.17 1.63
CA TYR A 61 5.85 0.17 2.65
C TYR A 61 6.76 0.71 3.76
N VAL A 62 6.70 0.07 4.92
CA VAL A 62 7.65 0.36 6.01
C VAL A 62 8.97 -0.34 5.69
N GLN A 63 9.96 0.43 5.26
CA GLN A 63 11.27 -0.08 4.87
C GLN A 63 12.13 -0.48 6.08
N LYS A 64 12.07 0.33 7.15
CA LYS A 64 12.92 0.13 8.33
C LYS A 64 12.29 0.73 9.58
N VAL A 65 12.41 -0.01 10.69
CA VAL A 65 12.17 0.50 12.04
C VAL A 65 13.49 0.48 12.78
N ASP A 66 14.01 1.65 13.14
CA ASP A 66 15.22 1.81 13.95
C ASP A 66 14.81 2.11 15.39
N SER A 67 14.67 1.08 16.20
CA SER A 67 14.23 1.21 17.61
C SER A 67 15.21 1.98 18.47
N ASN A 68 16.51 1.95 18.16
CA ASN A 68 17.52 2.68 18.93
C ASN A 68 17.42 4.19 18.74
N LYS A 69 17.11 4.61 17.49
CA LYS A 69 16.92 6.01 17.14
C LYS A 69 15.46 6.44 17.23
N ALA A 70 14.56 5.50 17.50
CA ALA A 70 13.11 5.70 17.46
C ALA A 70 12.66 6.36 16.14
N ILE A 71 13.04 5.77 15.00
CA ILE A 71 12.71 6.27 13.67
C ILE A 71 12.09 5.14 12.85
N THR A 72 10.92 5.40 12.28
CA THR A 72 10.30 4.57 11.24
C THR A 72 10.50 5.22 9.88
N THR A 73 10.99 4.44 8.91
CA THR A 73 11.22 4.90 7.53
C THR A 73 10.19 4.25 6.61
N ILE A 74 9.48 5.06 5.86
CA ILE A 74 8.54 4.64 4.81
C ILE A 74 9.23 4.88 3.46
N ALA A 75 9.20 3.86 2.60
CA ALA A 75 9.73 3.92 1.24
C ALA A 75 8.61 3.61 0.22
N PHE A 76 8.94 3.85 -1.02
CA PHE A 76 8.01 3.74 -2.14
C PHE A 76 8.60 2.88 -3.24
N GLU A 77 7.73 2.28 -4.03
CA GLU A 77 8.08 1.44 -5.15
C GLU A 77 9.26 1.98 -5.97
N ASN A 78 10.27 1.14 -6.19
CA ASN A 78 11.47 1.46 -6.98
C ASN A 78 12.18 2.77 -6.58
N ASN A 79 12.05 3.20 -5.32
CA ASN A 79 12.58 4.48 -4.82
C ASN A 79 12.14 5.69 -5.65
N ARG A 80 10.96 5.60 -6.27
CA ARG A 80 10.38 6.59 -7.16
C ARG A 80 10.21 7.97 -6.51
N TYR A 81 9.98 8.00 -5.20
CA TYR A 81 9.73 9.22 -4.43
C TYR A 81 10.61 9.26 -3.17
N PRO A 82 10.89 10.45 -2.62
CA PRO A 82 11.65 10.60 -1.39
C PRO A 82 11.04 9.80 -0.24
N ILE A 83 11.89 9.18 0.58
CA ILE A 83 11.46 8.46 1.79
C ILE A 83 10.88 9.42 2.83
N ILE A 84 9.94 8.92 3.63
CA ILE A 84 9.43 9.63 4.81
C ILE A 84 10.11 9.04 6.05
N LYS A 85 10.71 9.88 6.88
CA LYS A 85 11.26 9.49 8.18
C LYS A 85 10.40 10.07 9.29
N ILE A 86 9.82 9.20 10.11
CA ILE A 86 8.97 9.59 11.24
C ILE A 86 9.77 9.41 12.52
N PRO A 87 10.13 10.49 13.23
CA PRO A 87 10.84 10.41 14.51
C PRO A 87 9.91 10.02 15.66
N LYS A 88 10.48 9.55 16.75
CA LYS A 88 9.78 9.11 17.97
C LYS A 88 8.75 8.02 17.66
N SER A 89 9.13 7.06 16.81
CA SER A 89 8.26 5.98 16.32
C SER A 89 8.96 4.61 16.35
N TYR A 90 8.17 3.57 16.59
CA TYR A 90 8.60 2.19 16.75
C TYR A 90 7.86 1.24 15.81
N GLY A 91 7.47 1.73 14.66
CA GLY A 91 6.72 1.04 13.62
C GLY A 91 5.56 1.88 13.11
N ALA A 92 4.97 1.46 11.99
CA ALA A 92 3.77 2.06 11.44
C ALA A 92 2.95 1.03 10.66
N ILE A 93 1.63 1.23 10.66
CA ILE A 93 0.69 0.61 9.73
C ILE A 93 0.33 1.69 8.72
N LEU A 94 0.41 1.33 7.44
CA LEU A 94 0.09 2.24 6.34
C LEU A 94 -1.31 1.96 5.82
N ASP A 95 -2.01 3.02 5.41
CA ASP A 95 -3.31 2.95 4.76
C ASP A 95 -3.42 4.09 3.75
N SER A 96 -4.37 3.97 2.81
CA SER A 96 -4.69 5.02 1.85
C SER A 96 -6.06 5.60 2.15
N ILE A 97 -6.15 6.93 2.12
CA ILE A 97 -7.41 7.65 2.32
C ILE A 97 -7.74 8.44 1.08
N LYS A 98 -8.94 8.20 0.54
CA LYS A 98 -9.54 9.03 -0.49
C LYS A 98 -10.42 10.10 0.15
N MET A 99 -10.14 11.37 -0.16
CA MET A 99 -10.94 12.49 0.34
C MET A 99 -11.61 13.22 -0.81
N LYS A 100 -12.89 13.58 -0.62
CA LYS A 100 -13.64 14.37 -1.62
C LYS A 100 -12.95 15.71 -1.86
N GLY A 101 -12.75 16.08 -3.12
CA GLY A 101 -12.08 17.33 -3.51
C GLY A 101 -10.56 17.24 -3.58
N ILE A 102 -9.98 16.07 -3.33
CA ILE A 102 -8.56 15.78 -3.55
C ILE A 102 -8.45 14.75 -4.67
N ASP A 103 -7.65 15.06 -5.69
CA ASP A 103 -7.53 14.31 -6.96
C ASP A 103 -6.72 13.00 -6.85
N ARG A 104 -6.18 12.71 -5.67
CA ARG A 104 -5.28 11.59 -5.40
C ARG A 104 -5.56 10.96 -4.05
N ASP A 105 -5.03 9.77 -3.85
CA ASP A 105 -5.06 9.12 -2.55
C ASP A 105 -4.01 9.76 -1.61
N LEU A 106 -4.35 9.85 -0.34
CA LEU A 106 -3.46 10.33 0.72
C LEU A 106 -2.88 9.13 1.47
N LEU A 107 -1.63 9.24 1.90
CA LEU A 107 -0.98 8.23 2.73
C LEU A 107 -1.26 8.52 4.21
N LEU A 108 -1.98 7.62 4.88
CA LEU A 108 -2.14 7.63 6.32
C LEU A 108 -1.13 6.68 6.96
N ALA A 109 -0.33 7.19 7.88
CA ALA A 109 0.55 6.38 8.71
C ALA A 109 0.03 6.38 10.14
N THR A 110 -0.40 5.21 10.63
CA THR A 110 -0.71 4.96 12.04
C THR A 110 0.54 4.45 12.73
N VAL A 111 1.12 5.26 13.59
CA VAL A 111 2.46 5.07 14.15
C VAL A 111 2.39 4.51 15.56
N THR A 112 3.20 3.49 15.81
CA THR A 112 3.43 2.95 17.15
C THR A 112 4.37 3.86 17.93
N LEU A 113 3.94 4.29 19.10
CA LEU A 113 4.73 5.08 20.04
C LEU A 113 5.39 4.19 21.09
N LYS A 114 6.34 4.74 21.86
CA LYS A 114 6.89 4.09 23.06
C LYS A 114 5.77 3.82 24.08
N ASP A 115 4.89 4.79 24.30
CA ASP A 115 3.63 4.58 25.01
C ASP A 115 2.61 3.96 24.06
N THR A 116 2.40 2.66 24.23
CA THR A 116 1.49 1.86 23.40
C THR A 116 0.02 2.12 23.68
N SER A 117 -0.32 2.97 24.65
CA SER A 117 -1.71 3.37 24.94
C SER A 117 -2.27 4.29 23.87
N PHE A 118 -1.42 4.82 22.97
CA PHE A 118 -1.82 5.74 21.91
C PHE A 118 -1.54 5.17 20.52
N ASN A 119 -2.38 5.56 19.59
CA ASN A 119 -2.08 5.56 18.16
C ASN A 119 -1.79 7.01 17.73
N LYS A 120 -0.68 7.23 17.03
CA LYS A 120 -0.35 8.54 16.47
C LYS A 120 -0.49 8.50 14.95
N TYR A 121 -1.10 9.51 14.41
CA TYR A 121 -1.47 9.60 13.00
C TYR A 121 -0.71 10.70 12.30
N PHE A 122 -0.26 10.40 11.10
CA PHE A 122 0.31 11.34 10.14
C PHE A 122 -0.39 11.15 8.81
N LEU A 123 -0.79 12.23 8.17
CA LEU A 123 -1.43 12.23 6.86
C LEU A 123 -0.56 13.01 5.89
N TYR A 124 -0.19 12.34 4.79
CA TYR A 124 0.68 12.91 3.77
C TYR A 124 -0.01 12.97 2.41
N LYS A 125 0.32 14.01 1.65
CA LYS A 125 -0.03 14.20 0.25
C LYS A 125 1.25 14.27 -0.58
N LEU A 126 1.31 13.55 -1.69
CA LEU A 126 2.38 13.71 -2.66
C LEU A 126 2.09 14.95 -3.52
N GLN A 127 2.98 15.93 -3.49
CA GLN A 127 2.85 17.18 -4.20
C GLN A 127 4.21 17.61 -4.75
N ASN A 128 4.30 17.83 -6.07
CA ASN A 128 5.55 18.17 -6.77
C ASN A 128 6.67 17.17 -6.41
N ASP A 129 6.34 15.88 -6.51
CA ASP A 129 7.22 14.73 -6.23
C ASP A 129 7.80 14.71 -4.79
N ASN A 130 7.21 15.45 -3.86
CA ASN A 130 7.58 15.47 -2.45
C ASN A 130 6.38 15.20 -1.55
N TRP A 131 6.63 14.49 -0.46
CA TRP A 131 5.61 14.25 0.55
C TRP A 131 5.45 15.47 1.46
N LYS A 132 4.24 15.99 1.52
CA LYS A 132 3.85 17.11 2.38
C LYS A 132 2.86 16.64 3.42
N SER A 133 3.03 17.09 4.65
CA SER A 133 2.02 16.87 5.69
C SER A 133 0.75 17.63 5.34
N VAL A 134 -0.40 16.95 5.46
CA VAL A 134 -1.72 17.56 5.25
C VAL A 134 -2.16 18.31 6.50
N VAL A 135 -1.80 17.77 7.65
CA VAL A 135 -2.04 18.33 8.98
C VAL A 135 -0.93 17.92 9.92
N ASN A 136 -0.74 18.66 11.01
CA ASN A 136 0.16 18.23 12.08
C ASN A 136 -0.24 16.88 12.67
N GLY A 137 0.75 16.04 13.00
CA GLY A 137 0.51 14.75 13.61
C GLY A 137 -0.30 14.86 14.91
N PHE A 138 -1.26 13.96 15.11
CA PHE A 138 -2.16 13.92 16.26
C PHE A 138 -2.24 12.51 16.83
N ALA A 139 -2.69 12.37 18.08
CA ALA A 139 -2.76 11.08 18.75
C ALA A 139 -4.14 10.85 19.37
N ILE A 140 -4.56 9.58 19.36
CA ILE A 140 -5.78 9.11 19.99
C ILE A 140 -5.42 8.05 21.01
N HIS A 141 -5.92 8.18 22.25
CA HIS A 141 -5.80 7.17 23.27
C HIS A 141 -6.70 5.98 22.93
N LYS A 142 -6.18 4.77 22.92
CA LYS A 142 -6.87 3.55 22.45
C LYS A 142 -8.19 3.27 23.16
N LYS A 143 -8.31 3.61 24.45
CA LYS A 143 -9.58 3.47 25.19
C LYS A 143 -10.72 4.29 24.58
N ASN A 144 -10.41 5.38 23.87
CA ASN A 144 -11.38 6.29 23.30
C ASN A 144 -11.52 6.13 21.78
N GLN A 145 -10.92 5.10 21.21
CA GLN A 145 -10.95 4.83 19.79
C GLN A 145 -11.84 3.63 19.48
N PRO A 146 -13.14 3.83 19.13
CA PRO A 146 -13.95 2.76 18.57
C PRO A 146 -13.35 2.25 17.25
N ASP A 147 -13.52 0.97 16.95
CA ASP A 147 -12.99 0.35 15.71
C ASP A 147 -13.50 1.02 14.44
N THR A 148 -14.70 1.62 14.52
CA THR A 148 -15.31 2.34 13.40
C THR A 148 -14.82 3.78 13.24
N LEU A 149 -14.04 4.31 14.18
CA LEU A 149 -13.58 5.68 14.14
C LEU A 149 -12.55 5.91 13.03
N ARG A 150 -12.91 6.73 12.07
CA ARG A 150 -11.94 7.28 11.11
C ARG A 150 -11.21 8.45 11.77
N PRO A 151 -9.90 8.35 12.00
CA PRO A 151 -9.16 9.36 12.78
C PRO A 151 -9.14 10.74 12.14
N ILE A 152 -9.32 10.79 10.82
CA ILE A 152 -9.37 12.03 10.04
C ILE A 152 -10.29 11.87 8.83
N THR A 153 -11.08 12.89 8.54
CA THR A 153 -12.01 12.95 7.39
C THR A 153 -12.07 14.36 6.83
N ILE A 154 -12.56 14.52 5.59
CA ILE A 154 -12.88 15.86 5.08
C ILE A 154 -14.01 16.47 5.92
N ASP A 155 -13.97 17.77 6.17
CA ASP A 155 -15.07 18.47 6.82
C ASP A 155 -16.25 18.55 5.84
N PRO A 156 -17.43 18.00 6.17
CA PRO A 156 -18.59 18.01 5.28
C PRO A 156 -19.15 19.42 5.03
N LYS A 157 -18.80 20.40 5.89
CA LYS A 157 -19.26 21.79 5.77
C LYS A 157 -18.27 22.65 4.99
N ASP A 158 -16.99 22.27 4.96
CA ASP A 158 -15.91 23.04 4.32
C ASP A 158 -14.83 22.11 3.76
N SER A 159 -14.87 21.84 2.47
CA SER A 159 -13.89 20.96 1.80
C SER A 159 -12.45 21.49 1.79
N THR A 160 -12.21 22.69 2.35
CA THR A 160 -10.87 23.23 2.58
C THR A 160 -10.28 22.80 3.91
N LYS A 161 -11.06 22.08 4.73
CA LYS A 161 -10.71 21.65 6.07
C LYS A 161 -10.89 20.13 6.23
N VAL A 162 -10.21 19.60 7.22
CA VAL A 162 -10.43 18.25 7.70
C VAL A 162 -10.90 18.27 9.14
N ILE A 163 -11.74 17.29 9.50
CA ILE A 163 -12.04 16.98 10.88
C ILE A 163 -11.04 15.93 11.33
N ARG A 164 -10.26 16.22 12.37
CA ARG A 164 -9.44 15.23 13.07
C ARG A 164 -9.94 14.96 14.45
N TYR A 165 -9.71 13.74 14.93
CA TYR A 165 -9.98 13.35 16.30
C TYR A 165 -8.65 13.22 17.06
N TYR A 166 -8.64 13.64 18.31
CA TYR A 166 -7.45 13.56 19.18
C TYR A 166 -7.87 13.42 20.63
N SER A 167 -6.98 12.89 21.47
CA SER A 167 -7.25 12.73 22.89
C SER A 167 -6.53 13.79 23.71
N VAL A 168 -7.24 14.30 24.71
CA VAL A 168 -6.71 15.18 25.75
C VAL A 168 -6.91 14.56 27.11
N PHE A 169 -5.97 14.79 28.02
CA PHE A 169 -6.14 14.45 29.43
C PHE A 169 -6.81 15.64 30.13
N ASP A 170 -8.01 15.44 30.62
CA ASP A 170 -8.85 16.52 31.10
C ASP A 170 -9.57 16.15 32.40
N LEU A 171 -10.01 17.15 33.13
CA LEU A 171 -10.71 17.01 34.40
C LEU A 171 -11.98 16.19 34.23
N ASP A 172 -12.15 15.22 35.10
CA ASP A 172 -13.35 14.38 35.19
C ASP A 172 -13.63 14.09 36.66
N THR A 173 -14.59 14.85 37.22
CA THR A 173 -14.98 14.73 38.61
C THR A 173 -15.67 13.40 38.95
N THR A 174 -16.05 12.62 37.94
CA THR A 174 -16.66 11.31 38.11
C THR A 174 -15.62 10.16 38.08
N SER A 175 -14.39 10.44 37.70
CA SER A 175 -13.30 9.45 37.72
C SER A 175 -12.64 9.37 39.10
N GLU A 176 -12.13 8.20 39.48
CA GLU A 176 -11.41 8.00 40.75
C GLU A 176 -10.16 8.88 40.89
N THR A 177 -9.53 9.22 39.78
CA THR A 177 -8.32 10.04 39.72
C THR A 177 -8.57 11.51 39.52
N GLY A 178 -9.85 11.90 39.32
CA GLY A 178 -10.24 13.27 38.98
C GLY A 178 -9.92 13.68 37.53
N TYR A 179 -9.33 12.79 36.71
CA TYR A 179 -8.95 13.03 35.33
C TYR A 179 -9.23 11.82 34.46
N THR A 180 -9.48 12.07 33.18
CA THR A 180 -9.64 11.01 32.17
C THR A 180 -9.17 11.48 30.79
N TRP A 181 -8.92 10.52 29.91
CA TRP A 181 -8.69 10.80 28.48
C TRP A 181 -10.01 11.02 27.78
N LYS A 182 -10.23 12.20 27.20
CA LYS A 182 -11.39 12.56 26.40
C LYS A 182 -11.04 12.59 24.94
N LEU A 183 -11.94 12.09 24.08
CA LEU A 183 -11.85 12.20 22.63
C LEU A 183 -12.47 13.52 22.19
N LEU A 184 -11.68 14.36 21.57
CA LEU A 184 -12.13 15.62 20.99
C LEU A 184 -12.08 15.55 19.46
N LYS A 185 -12.82 16.41 18.81
CA LYS A 185 -12.77 16.63 17.36
C LYS A 185 -12.64 18.12 17.07
N GLU A 186 -11.88 18.44 16.05
CA GLU A 186 -11.75 19.81 15.56
C GLU A 186 -11.67 19.85 14.04
N SER A 187 -12.17 20.94 13.46
CA SER A 187 -12.04 21.23 12.03
C SER A 187 -10.85 22.16 11.83
N ILE A 188 -9.87 21.72 11.04
CA ILE A 188 -8.62 22.44 10.80
C ILE A 188 -8.35 22.59 9.30
N PRO A 189 -7.70 23.67 8.86
CA PRO A 189 -7.32 23.86 7.47
C PRO A 189 -6.39 22.75 6.98
N ILE A 190 -6.54 22.37 5.71
CA ILE A 190 -5.59 21.51 5.02
C ILE A 190 -4.33 22.32 4.73
N GLU A 191 -3.21 21.91 5.31
CA GLU A 191 -1.90 22.49 5.00
C GLU A 191 -1.49 22.08 3.57
N ASN A 192 -0.80 22.97 2.87
CA ASN A 192 -0.24 22.70 1.54
C ASN A 192 -1.31 22.24 0.50
N LYS A 193 -2.38 23.05 0.37
CA LYS A 193 -3.33 22.91 -0.75
C LYS A 193 -2.68 23.14 -2.09
#